data_b58dbe287bd75f4698a9f9db14bafdc2
#
_entry.id   b58dbe287bd75f4698a9f9db14bafdc2
#
_cell.length_a   1.000
_cell.length_b   1.000
_cell.length_c   1.000
_cell.angle_alpha   90.00
_cell.angle_beta   90.00
_cell.angle_gamma   90.00
#
_symmetry.space_group_name_H-M   'P 1'
#
loop_
_entity.id
_entity.type
_entity.pdbx_description
1 polymer ?
#
loop_
_entity_poly.entity_id
_entity_poly.type
_entity_poly.pdbx_seq_one_letter_code
_entity_poly.pdbx_strand_id
1 'polypeptide(L)'
;MKVTAEDMGVLLLRVPAGLLLMGHGAQKLFGWFGGGGPEATGEMMTALGYPQGRLMGLAAGLGEFGSGAGIALGAATPLSSAGLITTMTNAAVSAHLSKGLWAQHGGFEYPLILATGAASLAVHGPGRLSVDAMLGCERKGLAWGLAALALGLGGAAAVLALRHRNTTTTSPAEPW
;
A
#
# COMPACT_ATOMS: atom_id res chain seq x y z
N MET A 1 -25.81 -18.86 -8.30
CA MET A 1 -24.36 -18.90 -8.63
C MET A 1 -23.67 -19.84 -7.64
N LYS A 2 -22.96 -20.89 -8.12
CA LYS A 2 -22.19 -21.74 -7.19
C LYS A 2 -20.85 -21.08 -6.88
N VAL A 3 -20.56 -20.86 -5.61
CA VAL A 3 -19.23 -20.44 -5.12
C VAL A 3 -18.26 -21.60 -5.29
N THR A 4 -17.07 -21.34 -5.80
CA THR A 4 -16.01 -22.33 -6.02
C THR A 4 -14.97 -22.31 -4.89
N ALA A 5 -14.13 -23.35 -4.80
CA ALA A 5 -13.00 -23.34 -3.88
C ALA A 5 -11.99 -22.22 -4.18
N GLU A 6 -11.86 -21.84 -5.45
CA GLU A 6 -11.02 -20.72 -5.88
C GLU A 6 -11.57 -19.37 -5.35
N ASP A 7 -12.88 -19.14 -5.46
CA ASP A 7 -13.53 -17.94 -4.89
C ASP A 7 -13.30 -17.83 -3.37
N MET A 8 -13.37 -18.96 -2.67
CA MET A 8 -13.13 -19.02 -1.24
C MET A 8 -11.66 -18.76 -0.89
N GLY A 9 -10.73 -19.32 -1.66
CA GLY A 9 -9.29 -19.09 -1.48
C GLY A 9 -8.93 -17.61 -1.61
N VAL A 10 -9.45 -16.95 -2.66
CA VAL A 10 -9.25 -15.52 -2.87
C VAL A 10 -9.88 -14.69 -1.74
N LEU A 11 -11.09 -15.04 -1.29
CA LEU A 11 -11.76 -14.35 -0.19
C LEU A 11 -10.94 -14.43 1.10
N LEU A 12 -10.48 -15.64 1.46
CA LEU A 12 -9.68 -15.88 2.66
C LEU A 12 -8.33 -15.14 2.65
N LEU A 13 -7.77 -14.91 1.47
CA LEU A 13 -6.54 -14.14 1.32
C LEU A 13 -6.81 -12.62 1.43
N ARG A 14 -7.78 -12.11 0.66
CA ARG A 14 -7.97 -10.67 0.52
C ARG A 14 -8.64 -9.99 1.73
N VAL A 15 -9.56 -10.69 2.42
CA VAL A 15 -10.27 -10.07 3.53
C VAL A 15 -9.34 -9.81 4.72
N PRO A 16 -8.58 -10.77 5.25
CA PRO A 16 -7.64 -10.49 6.34
C PRO A 16 -6.56 -9.50 5.93
N ALA A 17 -5.97 -9.64 4.74
CA ALA A 17 -4.93 -8.73 4.27
C ALA A 17 -5.44 -7.28 4.13
N GLY A 18 -6.64 -7.11 3.57
CA GLY A 18 -7.26 -5.80 3.42
C GLY A 18 -7.63 -5.17 4.77
N LEU A 19 -8.20 -5.96 5.70
CA LEU A 19 -8.55 -5.46 7.04
C LEU A 19 -7.31 -5.05 7.85
N LEU A 20 -6.24 -5.82 7.79
CA LEU A 20 -4.98 -5.45 8.45
C LEU A 20 -4.42 -4.14 7.87
N LEU A 21 -4.44 -3.98 6.55
CA LEU A 21 -4.00 -2.74 5.91
C LEU A 21 -4.88 -1.55 6.27
N MET A 22 -6.22 -1.73 6.32
CA MET A 22 -7.13 -0.72 6.85
C MET A 22 -6.77 -0.34 8.29
N GLY A 23 -6.43 -1.32 9.12
CA GLY A 23 -5.98 -1.11 10.50
C GLY A 23 -4.73 -0.21 10.55
N HIS A 24 -3.72 -0.47 9.70
CA HIS A 24 -2.52 0.37 9.59
C HIS A 24 -2.84 1.79 9.11
N GLY A 25 -3.76 1.93 8.14
CA GLY A 25 -4.26 3.24 7.72
C GLY A 25 -4.99 3.97 8.85
N ALA A 26 -5.84 3.26 9.60
CA ALA A 26 -6.57 3.82 10.74
C ALA A 26 -5.64 4.26 11.89
N GLN A 27 -4.53 3.56 12.12
CA GLN A 27 -3.48 3.95 13.06
C GLN A 27 -2.89 5.33 12.68
N LYS A 28 -2.67 5.57 11.40
CA LYS A 28 -2.10 6.82 10.88
C LYS A 28 -3.11 7.96 10.87
N LEU A 29 -4.37 7.67 10.49
CA LEU A 29 -5.41 8.69 10.31
C LEU A 29 -6.10 9.10 11.59
N PHE A 30 -6.34 8.14 12.50
CA PHE A 30 -7.22 8.32 13.66
C PHE A 30 -6.55 7.96 14.99
N GLY A 31 -5.34 7.41 14.97
CA GLY A 31 -4.67 6.90 16.18
C GLY A 31 -5.29 5.64 16.76
N TRP A 32 -6.15 4.93 16.02
CA TRP A 32 -6.80 3.71 16.49
C TRP A 32 -5.79 2.59 16.69
N PHE A 33 -6.18 1.56 17.44
CA PHE A 33 -5.36 0.36 17.68
C PHE A 33 -3.94 0.65 18.20
N GLY A 34 -3.80 1.70 19.00
CA GLY A 34 -2.50 2.10 19.55
C GLY A 34 -1.59 2.87 18.57
N GLY A 35 -2.12 3.34 17.46
CA GLY A 35 -1.40 4.19 16.50
C GLY A 35 -1.20 5.62 17.01
N GLY A 36 -0.20 6.31 16.46
CA GLY A 36 0.14 7.68 16.87
C GLY A 36 -0.71 8.79 16.25
N GLY A 37 -1.64 8.45 15.33
CA GLY A 37 -2.47 9.43 14.65
C GLY A 37 -1.71 10.31 13.65
N PRO A 38 -2.36 11.39 13.16
CA PRO A 38 -1.81 12.25 12.11
C PRO A 38 -0.53 12.99 12.52
N GLU A 39 -0.42 13.40 13.78
CA GLU A 39 0.72 14.16 14.29
C GLU A 39 1.98 13.29 14.30
N ALA A 40 1.96 12.16 15.01
CA ALA A 40 3.12 11.26 15.07
C ALA A 40 3.46 10.67 13.69
N THR A 41 2.47 10.40 12.86
CA THR A 41 2.71 9.96 11.48
C THR A 41 3.37 11.06 10.66
N GLY A 42 2.98 12.32 10.85
CA GLY A 42 3.61 13.47 10.20
C GLY A 42 5.07 13.66 10.60
N GLU A 43 5.38 13.52 11.90
CA GLU A 43 6.75 13.56 12.41
C GLU A 43 7.60 12.42 11.83
N MET A 44 7.06 11.21 11.78
CA MET A 44 7.72 10.06 11.15
C MET A 44 8.01 10.32 9.66
N MET A 45 7.06 10.86 8.90
CA MET A 45 7.28 11.19 7.48
C MET A 45 8.35 12.26 7.29
N THR A 46 8.38 13.27 8.16
CA THR A 46 9.44 14.29 8.16
C THR A 46 10.80 13.66 8.45
N ALA A 47 10.89 12.78 9.45
CA ALA A 47 12.12 12.07 9.78
C ALA A 47 12.59 11.13 8.64
N LEU A 48 11.66 10.60 7.85
CA LEU A 48 11.96 9.82 6.64
C LEU A 48 12.38 10.69 5.44
N GLY A 49 12.39 12.02 5.58
CA GLY A 49 12.80 12.97 4.53
C GLY A 49 11.71 13.38 3.56
N TYR A 50 10.45 13.12 3.85
CA TYR A 50 9.35 13.59 3.02
C TYR A 50 9.03 15.08 3.26
N PRO A 51 8.70 15.87 2.20
CA PRO A 51 8.24 17.23 2.38
C PRO A 51 6.85 17.22 3.03
N GLN A 52 6.52 18.28 3.79
CA GLN A 52 5.20 18.43 4.39
C GLN A 52 4.72 17.16 5.11
N GLY A 53 5.50 16.67 6.08
CA GLY A 53 5.32 15.37 6.72
C GLY A 53 3.88 15.03 7.11
N ARG A 54 3.11 16.01 7.65
CA ARG A 54 1.70 15.80 8.00
C ARG A 54 0.84 15.45 6.77
N LEU A 55 1.04 16.15 5.65
CA LEU A 55 0.31 15.87 4.40
C LEU A 55 0.68 14.48 3.85
N MET A 56 1.97 14.17 3.85
CA MET A 56 2.46 12.85 3.41
C MET A 56 1.97 11.72 4.32
N GLY A 57 1.89 11.97 5.63
CA GLY A 57 1.32 11.05 6.60
C GLY A 57 -0.16 10.77 6.35
N LEU A 58 -0.96 11.81 6.09
CA LEU A 58 -2.36 11.67 5.72
C LEU A 58 -2.53 10.92 4.40
N ALA A 59 -1.71 11.24 3.38
CA ALA A 59 -1.74 10.55 2.10
C ALA A 59 -1.40 9.05 2.24
N ALA A 60 -0.39 8.71 3.04
CA ALA A 60 -0.05 7.32 3.35
C ALA A 60 -1.19 6.60 4.09
N GLY A 61 -1.77 7.23 5.11
CA GLY A 61 -2.90 6.68 5.85
C GLY A 61 -4.13 6.45 4.97
N LEU A 62 -4.48 7.41 4.12
CA LEU A 62 -5.58 7.29 3.15
C LEU A 62 -5.30 6.20 2.10
N GLY A 63 -4.06 6.13 1.61
CA GLY A 63 -3.62 5.11 0.68
C GLY A 63 -3.76 3.69 1.25
N GLU A 64 -3.31 3.48 2.48
CA GLU A 64 -3.44 2.19 3.17
C GLU A 64 -4.89 1.86 3.51
N PHE A 65 -5.64 2.81 4.08
CA PHE A 65 -7.02 2.59 4.45
C PHE A 65 -7.90 2.31 3.23
N GLY A 66 -7.79 3.14 2.19
CA GLY A 66 -8.59 3.01 0.97
C GLY A 66 -8.25 1.76 0.17
N SER A 67 -6.94 1.47 -0.03
CA SER A 67 -6.51 0.23 -0.70
C SER A 67 -6.89 -1.01 0.09
N GLY A 68 -6.76 -0.97 1.42
CA GLY A 68 -7.17 -2.05 2.30
C GLY A 68 -8.67 -2.33 2.22
N ALA A 69 -9.50 -1.27 2.27
CA ALA A 69 -10.94 -1.38 2.10
C ALA A 69 -11.31 -1.97 0.73
N GLY A 70 -10.71 -1.44 -0.34
CA GLY A 70 -10.94 -1.94 -1.69
C GLY A 70 -10.55 -3.40 -1.86
N ILE A 71 -9.42 -3.83 -1.29
CA ILE A 71 -8.98 -5.23 -1.31
C ILE A 71 -9.91 -6.10 -0.48
N ALA A 72 -10.25 -5.72 0.76
CA ALA A 72 -11.15 -6.49 1.61
C ALA A 72 -12.53 -6.71 0.95
N LEU A 73 -13.08 -5.67 0.34
CA LEU A 73 -14.37 -5.72 -0.34
C LEU A 73 -14.29 -6.33 -1.74
N GLY A 74 -13.11 -6.42 -2.34
CA GLY A 74 -12.94 -6.76 -3.76
C GLY A 74 -13.57 -5.69 -4.66
N ALA A 75 -13.31 -4.42 -4.37
CA ALA A 75 -13.83 -3.27 -5.08
C ALA A 75 -12.72 -2.56 -5.85
N ALA A 76 -12.97 -2.21 -7.12
CA ALA A 76 -12.00 -1.60 -8.03
C ALA A 76 -10.63 -2.31 -7.94
N THR A 77 -10.65 -3.63 -7.96
CA THR A 77 -9.54 -4.50 -7.55
C THR A 77 -8.19 -4.12 -8.15
N PRO A 78 -8.02 -3.83 -9.47
CA PRO A 78 -6.72 -3.43 -10.01
C PRO A 78 -6.22 -2.09 -9.44
N LEU A 79 -7.12 -1.14 -9.19
CA LEU A 79 -6.76 0.16 -8.61
C LEU A 79 -6.38 0.04 -7.13
N SER A 80 -7.16 -0.72 -6.36
CA SER A 80 -6.87 -1.01 -4.96
C SER A 80 -5.53 -1.75 -4.81
N SER A 81 -5.24 -2.68 -5.72
CA SER A 81 -3.95 -3.36 -5.80
C SER A 81 -2.81 -2.38 -6.13
N ALA A 82 -3.00 -1.48 -7.09
CA ALA A 82 -2.01 -0.45 -7.41
C ALA A 82 -1.71 0.47 -6.22
N GLY A 83 -2.74 0.89 -5.48
CA GLY A 83 -2.59 1.68 -4.26
C GLY A 83 -1.78 0.95 -3.19
N LEU A 84 -2.06 -0.34 -2.96
CA LEU A 84 -1.30 -1.17 -2.02
C LEU A 84 0.16 -1.34 -2.48
N ILE A 85 0.40 -1.59 -3.76
CA ILE A 85 1.77 -1.67 -4.32
C ILE A 85 2.51 -0.34 -4.11
N THR A 86 1.84 0.80 -4.35
CA THR A 86 2.42 2.13 -4.11
C THR A 86 2.85 2.29 -2.66
N THR A 87 1.96 2.04 -1.70
CA THR A 87 2.24 2.25 -0.28
C THR A 87 3.31 1.30 0.24
N MET A 88 3.26 0.03 -0.15
CA MET A 88 4.23 -0.98 0.28
C MET A 88 5.61 -0.75 -0.34
N THR A 89 5.69 -0.34 -1.60
CA THR A 89 6.98 0.02 -2.23
C THR A 89 7.60 1.24 -1.56
N ASN A 90 6.81 2.28 -1.25
CA ASN A 90 7.29 3.43 -0.49
C ASN A 90 7.80 3.05 0.90
N ALA A 91 7.03 2.25 1.65
CA ALA A 91 7.43 1.77 2.97
C ALA A 91 8.73 0.95 2.89
N ALA A 92 8.81 0.02 1.92
CA ALA A 92 10.01 -0.78 1.71
C ALA A 92 11.24 0.09 1.49
N VAL A 93 11.17 1.05 0.57
CA VAL A 93 12.33 1.87 0.20
C VAL A 93 12.68 2.91 1.27
N SER A 94 11.68 3.57 1.87
CA SER A 94 11.95 4.70 2.77
C SER A 94 12.26 4.30 4.21
N ALA A 95 11.72 3.17 4.69
CA ALA A 95 11.82 2.80 6.10
C ALA A 95 12.52 1.46 6.37
N HIS A 96 12.54 0.55 5.40
CA HIS A 96 12.93 -0.84 5.62
C HIS A 96 14.17 -1.31 4.84
N LEU A 97 14.47 -0.73 3.67
CA LEU A 97 15.51 -1.22 2.77
C LEU A 97 16.89 -1.25 3.42
N SER A 98 17.24 -0.23 4.21
CA SER A 98 18.51 -0.15 4.95
C SER A 98 18.67 -1.21 6.05
N LYS A 99 17.57 -1.85 6.44
CA LYS A 99 17.53 -2.90 7.49
C LYS A 99 17.57 -4.31 6.91
N GLY A 100 17.71 -4.44 5.59
CA GLY A 100 17.75 -5.72 4.88
C GLY A 100 16.37 -6.34 4.66
N LEU A 101 16.35 -7.64 4.35
CA LEU A 101 15.12 -8.35 3.99
C LEU A 101 14.25 -8.69 5.20
N TRP A 102 14.83 -9.27 6.25
CA TRP A 102 14.11 -9.99 7.30
C TRP A 102 13.33 -9.08 8.25
N ALA A 103 12.04 -9.39 8.44
CA ALA A 103 11.11 -8.61 9.27
C ALA A 103 11.56 -8.52 10.75
N GLN A 104 12.21 -9.56 11.30
CA GLN A 104 12.77 -9.55 12.65
C GLN A 104 13.83 -8.46 12.90
N HIS A 105 14.46 -7.97 11.83
CA HIS A 105 15.39 -6.85 11.87
C HIS A 105 14.75 -5.53 11.40
N GLY A 106 13.43 -5.52 11.17
CA GLY A 106 12.69 -4.38 10.64
C GLY A 106 12.82 -4.23 9.12
N GLY A 107 13.23 -5.29 8.40
CA GLY A 107 13.41 -5.32 6.96
C GLY A 107 12.12 -5.29 6.15
N PHE A 108 12.26 -5.34 4.83
CA PHE A 108 11.15 -5.12 3.89
C PHE A 108 10.35 -6.38 3.51
N GLU A 109 10.54 -7.52 4.20
CA GLU A 109 9.83 -8.79 3.96
C GLU A 109 8.31 -8.62 3.93
N TYR A 110 7.76 -7.93 4.94
CA TYR A 110 6.31 -7.71 5.04
C TYR A 110 5.76 -6.84 3.89
N PRO A 111 6.33 -5.67 3.58
CA PRO A 111 5.95 -4.90 2.41
C PRO A 111 6.03 -5.67 1.09
N LEU A 112 7.06 -6.50 0.92
CA LEU A 112 7.24 -7.32 -0.28
C LEU A 112 6.11 -8.33 -0.45
N ILE A 113 5.77 -9.09 0.59
CA ILE A 113 4.69 -10.09 0.56
C ILE A 113 3.35 -9.43 0.26
N LEU A 114 3.05 -8.28 0.85
CA LEU A 114 1.79 -7.57 0.58
C LEU A 114 1.73 -7.03 -0.85
N ALA A 115 2.81 -6.45 -1.36
CA ALA A 115 2.86 -5.94 -2.74
C ALA A 115 2.71 -7.07 -3.78
N THR A 116 3.38 -8.21 -3.56
CA THR A 116 3.25 -9.38 -4.46
C THR A 116 1.86 -10.01 -4.37
N GLY A 117 1.27 -10.08 -3.18
CA GLY A 117 -0.12 -10.52 -2.98
C GLY A 117 -1.13 -9.64 -3.71
N ALA A 118 -0.95 -8.32 -3.66
CA ALA A 118 -1.78 -7.37 -4.40
C ALA A 118 -1.65 -7.53 -5.92
N ALA A 119 -0.44 -7.71 -6.42
CA ALA A 119 -0.20 -7.98 -7.85
C ALA A 119 -0.87 -9.28 -8.30
N SER A 120 -0.76 -10.34 -7.50
CA SER A 120 -1.43 -11.62 -7.74
C SER A 120 -2.95 -11.46 -7.76
N LEU A 121 -3.52 -10.71 -6.82
CA LEU A 121 -4.95 -10.42 -6.76
C LEU A 121 -5.43 -9.65 -8.01
N ALA A 122 -4.66 -8.69 -8.52
CA ALA A 122 -5.00 -7.97 -9.74
C ALA A 122 -4.99 -8.87 -11.00
N VAL A 123 -4.14 -9.92 -11.02
CA VAL A 123 -4.13 -10.92 -12.09
C VAL A 123 -5.32 -11.88 -11.97
N HIS A 124 -5.56 -12.43 -10.79
CA HIS A 124 -6.63 -13.41 -10.57
C HIS A 124 -8.03 -12.79 -10.59
N GLY A 125 -8.14 -11.54 -10.15
CA GLY A 125 -9.41 -10.87 -9.88
C GLY A 125 -9.89 -11.12 -8.45
N PRO A 126 -10.96 -10.43 -8.04
CA PRO A 126 -11.44 -10.42 -6.65
C PRO A 126 -12.26 -11.66 -6.26
N GLY A 127 -12.59 -12.53 -7.21
CA GLY A 127 -13.52 -13.65 -7.01
C GLY A 127 -14.98 -13.23 -6.95
N ARG A 128 -15.88 -14.20 -7.01
CA ARG A 128 -17.33 -13.96 -7.10
C ARG A 128 -17.96 -13.32 -5.86
N LEU A 129 -17.32 -13.49 -4.69
CA LEU A 129 -17.77 -12.90 -3.42
C LEU A 129 -17.19 -11.49 -3.23
N SER A 130 -17.34 -10.60 -4.21
CA SER A 130 -16.74 -9.27 -4.26
C SER A 130 -17.71 -8.22 -4.77
N VAL A 131 -17.44 -6.96 -4.46
CA VAL A 131 -18.20 -5.81 -4.97
C VAL A 131 -18.09 -5.72 -6.50
N ASP A 132 -16.90 -5.94 -7.05
CA ASP A 132 -16.69 -5.91 -8.51
C ASP A 132 -17.57 -6.95 -9.23
N ALA A 133 -17.70 -8.17 -8.64
CA ALA A 133 -18.57 -9.21 -9.18
C ALA A 133 -20.06 -8.87 -9.06
N MET A 134 -20.46 -8.30 -7.92
CA MET A 134 -21.86 -7.87 -7.71
C MET A 134 -22.28 -6.78 -8.69
N LEU A 135 -21.35 -5.90 -9.07
CA LEU A 135 -21.57 -4.80 -10.01
C LEU A 135 -21.32 -5.22 -11.48
N GLY A 136 -20.89 -6.46 -11.75
CA GLY A 136 -20.57 -6.94 -13.09
C GLY A 136 -19.38 -6.22 -13.74
N CYS A 137 -18.48 -5.65 -12.93
CA CYS A 137 -17.32 -4.91 -13.43
C CYS A 137 -15.98 -5.58 -13.07
N GLU A 138 -15.98 -6.89 -12.86
CA GLU A 138 -14.76 -7.65 -12.60
C GLU A 138 -13.70 -7.44 -13.68
N ARG A 139 -12.50 -7.12 -13.23
CA ARG A 139 -11.32 -6.94 -14.08
C ARG A 139 -10.24 -7.89 -13.61
N LYS A 140 -9.81 -8.80 -14.50
CA LYS A 140 -8.83 -9.84 -14.22
C LYS A 140 -8.00 -10.17 -15.44
N GLY A 141 -6.92 -10.89 -15.24
CA GLY A 141 -5.98 -11.32 -16.27
C GLY A 141 -4.69 -10.53 -16.25
N LEU A 142 -3.72 -11.02 -17.03
CA LEU A 142 -2.34 -10.51 -17.02
C LEU A 142 -2.27 -9.00 -17.32
N ALA A 143 -3.09 -8.50 -18.26
CA ALA A 143 -3.08 -7.08 -18.61
C ALA A 143 -3.46 -6.18 -17.42
N TRP A 144 -4.43 -6.58 -16.60
CA TRP A 144 -4.83 -5.83 -15.41
C TRP A 144 -3.81 -5.94 -14.29
N GLY A 145 -3.17 -7.10 -14.13
CA GLY A 145 -2.04 -7.27 -13.20
C GLY A 145 -0.85 -6.38 -13.58
N LEU A 146 -0.47 -6.36 -14.86
CA LEU A 146 0.62 -5.49 -15.35
C LEU A 146 0.26 -4.01 -15.21
N ALA A 147 -0.99 -3.62 -15.48
CA ALA A 147 -1.45 -2.26 -15.27
C ALA A 147 -1.39 -1.85 -13.79
N ALA A 148 -1.81 -2.72 -12.87
CA ALA A 148 -1.73 -2.47 -11.44
C ALA A 148 -0.27 -2.33 -10.96
N LEU A 149 0.63 -3.18 -11.45
CA LEU A 149 2.06 -3.07 -11.18
C LEU A 149 2.66 -1.76 -11.72
N ALA A 150 2.38 -1.42 -12.97
CA ALA A 150 2.90 -0.20 -13.58
C ALA A 150 2.40 1.06 -12.87
N LEU A 151 1.10 1.13 -12.54
CA LEU A 151 0.52 2.23 -11.78
C LEU A 151 1.06 2.29 -10.36
N GLY A 152 1.17 1.14 -9.69
CA GLY A 152 1.67 1.05 -8.32
C GLY A 152 3.14 1.47 -8.20
N LEU A 153 4.00 0.93 -9.05
CA LEU A 153 5.42 1.28 -9.07
C LEU A 153 5.64 2.72 -9.55
N GLY A 154 4.87 3.18 -10.55
CA GLY A 154 4.90 4.56 -11.02
C GLY A 154 4.49 5.56 -9.93
N GLY A 155 3.41 5.25 -9.18
CA GLY A 155 2.98 6.03 -8.02
C GLY A 155 4.05 6.08 -6.93
N ALA A 156 4.66 4.92 -6.62
CA ALA A 156 5.76 4.85 -5.66
C ALA A 156 6.96 5.70 -6.11
N ALA A 157 7.35 5.59 -7.37
CA ALA A 157 8.47 6.37 -7.91
C ALA A 157 8.20 7.88 -7.84
N ALA A 158 6.97 8.33 -8.13
CA ALA A 158 6.59 9.73 -8.02
C ALA A 158 6.73 10.27 -6.58
N VAL A 159 6.23 9.51 -5.59
CA VAL A 159 6.33 9.89 -4.18
C VAL A 159 7.77 9.86 -3.68
N LEU A 160 8.57 8.86 -4.06
CA LEU A 160 9.99 8.77 -3.73
C LEU A 160 10.82 9.90 -4.38
N ALA A 161 10.44 10.34 -5.59
CA ALA A 161 11.08 11.49 -6.23
C ALA A 161 10.84 12.80 -5.45
N LEU A 162 9.64 12.99 -4.88
CA LEU A 162 9.36 14.14 -4.00
C LEU A 162 10.25 14.08 -2.73
N ARG A 163 10.39 12.91 -2.13
CA ARG A 163 11.28 12.69 -0.98
C ARG A 163 12.73 13.04 -1.35
N HIS A 164 13.24 12.53 -2.47
CA HIS A 164 14.61 12.78 -2.89
C HIS A 164 14.90 14.27 -3.11
N ARG A 165 13.99 14.99 -3.78
CA ARG A 165 14.12 16.45 -3.99
C ARG A 165 14.20 17.21 -2.67
N ASN A 166 13.37 16.83 -1.69
CA ASN A 166 13.37 17.48 -0.39
C ASN A 166 14.69 17.28 0.36
N THR A 167 15.24 16.07 0.35
CA THR A 167 16.51 15.76 1.04
C THR A 167 17.71 16.45 0.40
N THR A 168 17.71 16.64 -0.92
CA THR A 168 18.81 17.34 -1.62
C THR A 168 18.76 18.85 -1.43
N THR A 169 17.58 19.45 -1.24
CA THR A 169 17.44 20.90 -1.03
C THR A 169 17.67 21.31 0.42
N THR A 170 17.49 20.40 1.37
CA THR A 170 17.67 20.68 2.81
C THR A 170 19.07 20.31 3.35
N SER A 171 19.91 19.67 2.54
CA SER A 171 21.31 19.44 2.93
C SER A 171 22.07 20.78 2.93
N PRO A 172 22.71 21.20 4.05
CA PRO A 172 23.52 22.40 4.03
C PRO A 172 24.66 22.22 3.01
N ALA A 173 24.89 23.27 2.21
CA ALA A 173 26.11 23.31 1.40
C ALA A 173 27.31 23.16 2.36
N GLU A 174 28.16 22.16 2.18
CA GLU A 174 29.39 22.03 2.95
C GLU A 174 30.18 23.34 2.85
N PRO A 175 30.55 23.98 3.97
CA PRO A 175 31.49 25.07 3.90
C PRO A 175 32.86 24.48 3.52
N TRP A 176 33.44 25.03 2.48
CA TRP A 176 34.82 24.78 1.97
C TRP A 176 35.87 24.92 3.06
#